data_21577def5beaca02d03dc7726b919e1b
#
_entry.id   21577def5beaca02d03dc7726b919e1b
#
_cell.length_a   1.000
_cell.length_b   1.000
_cell.length_c   1.000
_cell.angle_alpha   90.00
_cell.angle_beta   90.00
_cell.angle_gamma   90.00
#
_symmetry.space_group_name_H-M   'P 1'
#
loop_
_entity.id
_entity.type
_entity.pdbx_description
1 polymer ?
#
loop_
_entity_poly.entity_id
_entity_poly.type
_entity_poly.pdbx_seq_one_letter_code
_entity_poly.pdbx_strand_id
1 'polypeptide(L)'
;NRKANGTYTVNVKASDHKNSTGLYNIHLYYVQNNGQMTGVGGTVTNVFIGKRPEDLKPSGTVTIENNNSSTGTFDAVVRNVVSPTGLKEVLIPSWSVAGGQDDLIWHKATRQADGSYRATIKASDHKNSVGQYQVHVHYIDQENKRRYVTETVVEVQKSTPTATITIQNNNKDNGTFDVIISNVYSPKGVRTVQVPTWSEVNGQDDLTWYEATRQSDGTYKVSVKASD
;
A
#
# COMPACT_ATOMS: atom_id res chain seq x y z
N ASN A 1 -31.36 8.74 -41.72
CA ASN A 1 -32.69 8.18 -42.02
C ASN A 1 -33.65 8.50 -40.88
N ARG A 2 -34.89 8.94 -41.20
CA ARG A 2 -35.97 9.18 -40.25
C ARG A 2 -36.55 7.84 -39.80
N LYS A 3 -36.72 7.65 -38.52
CA LYS A 3 -37.40 6.49 -37.92
C LYS A 3 -38.89 6.78 -37.71
N ALA A 4 -39.69 5.73 -37.53
CA ALA A 4 -41.15 5.86 -37.30
C ALA A 4 -41.50 6.71 -36.07
N ASN A 5 -40.63 6.73 -35.04
CA ASN A 5 -40.78 7.55 -33.83
C ASN A 5 -40.35 9.02 -33.98
N GLY A 6 -40.07 9.47 -35.22
CA GLY A 6 -39.68 10.84 -35.54
C GLY A 6 -38.21 11.17 -35.34
N THR A 7 -37.38 10.25 -34.83
CA THR A 7 -35.95 10.45 -34.68
C THR A 7 -35.19 10.24 -35.98
N TYR A 8 -34.02 10.87 -36.08
CA TYR A 8 -33.11 10.70 -37.23
C TYR A 8 -31.81 10.02 -36.72
N THR A 9 -31.31 9.08 -37.50
CA THR A 9 -30.06 8.39 -37.20
C THR A 9 -29.08 8.50 -38.35
N VAL A 10 -27.86 8.89 -38.07
CA VAL A 10 -26.72 8.85 -38.97
C VAL A 10 -25.61 8.00 -38.33
N ASN A 11 -25.06 7.07 -39.09
CA ASN A 11 -23.89 6.33 -38.72
C ASN A 11 -22.67 7.01 -39.31
N VAL A 12 -21.74 7.45 -38.46
CA VAL A 12 -20.48 8.05 -38.86
C VAL A 12 -19.37 7.03 -38.61
N LYS A 13 -18.52 6.80 -39.59
CA LYS A 13 -17.38 5.89 -39.51
C LYS A 13 -16.09 6.69 -39.48
N ALA A 14 -15.13 6.27 -38.64
CA ALA A 14 -13.80 6.87 -38.62
C ALA A 14 -13.08 6.76 -39.96
N SER A 15 -13.40 5.71 -40.77
CA SER A 15 -12.89 5.54 -42.11
C SER A 15 -13.28 6.69 -43.07
N ASP A 16 -14.43 7.34 -42.84
CA ASP A 16 -14.89 8.48 -43.63
C ASP A 16 -14.10 9.76 -43.29
N HIS A 17 -13.33 9.71 -42.20
CA HIS A 17 -12.47 10.75 -41.62
C HIS A 17 -10.99 10.32 -41.57
N LYS A 18 -10.49 9.62 -42.59
CA LYS A 18 -9.10 9.14 -42.71
C LYS A 18 -8.64 8.27 -41.52
N ASN A 19 -9.56 7.53 -40.91
CA ASN A 19 -9.34 6.74 -39.70
C ASN A 19 -8.80 7.57 -38.50
N SER A 20 -9.10 8.86 -38.46
CA SER A 20 -8.73 9.73 -37.34
C SER A 20 -9.41 9.25 -36.04
N THR A 21 -8.69 9.36 -34.95
CA THR A 21 -9.19 9.07 -33.58
C THR A 21 -9.11 10.34 -32.74
N GLY A 22 -9.83 10.36 -31.62
CA GLY A 22 -9.88 11.50 -30.71
C GLY A 22 -11.20 12.24 -30.74
N LEU A 23 -11.17 13.54 -30.45
CA LEU A 23 -12.36 14.34 -30.30
C LEU A 23 -12.96 14.69 -31.68
N TYR A 24 -14.23 14.31 -31.87
CA TYR A 24 -15.03 14.64 -33.03
C TYR A 24 -16.04 15.72 -32.67
N ASN A 25 -16.09 16.79 -33.46
CA ASN A 25 -17.15 17.79 -33.41
C ASN A 25 -18.30 17.37 -34.32
N ILE A 26 -19.51 17.41 -33.82
CA ILE A 26 -20.74 17.03 -34.51
C ILE A 26 -21.66 18.26 -34.54
N HIS A 27 -22.02 18.72 -35.72
CA HIS A 27 -22.94 19.82 -35.90
C HIS A 27 -24.20 19.34 -36.58
N LEU A 28 -25.35 19.87 -36.19
CA LEU A 28 -26.65 19.58 -36.75
C LEU A 28 -27.15 20.78 -37.54
N TYR A 29 -27.55 20.55 -38.77
CA TYR A 29 -28.17 21.53 -39.63
C TYR A 29 -29.49 20.99 -40.18
N TYR A 30 -30.47 21.87 -40.32
CA TYR A 30 -31.68 21.59 -41.07
C TYR A 30 -31.61 22.29 -42.44
N VAL A 31 -32.11 21.60 -43.47
CA VAL A 31 -32.41 22.21 -44.77
C VAL A 31 -33.90 22.46 -44.78
N GLN A 32 -34.27 23.71 -44.84
CA GLN A 32 -35.67 24.15 -44.88
C GLN A 32 -36.28 23.90 -46.27
N ASN A 33 -37.63 23.98 -46.38
CA ASN A 33 -38.34 23.74 -47.65
C ASN A 33 -37.94 24.74 -48.75
N ASN A 34 -37.44 25.91 -48.40
CA ASN A 34 -36.90 26.93 -49.31
C ASN A 34 -35.43 26.67 -49.70
N GLY A 35 -34.85 25.58 -49.29
CA GLY A 35 -33.45 25.22 -49.53
C GLY A 35 -32.43 25.87 -48.60
N GLN A 36 -32.85 26.73 -47.67
CA GLN A 36 -31.94 27.39 -46.72
C GLN A 36 -31.42 26.42 -45.68
N MET A 37 -30.12 26.43 -45.40
CA MET A 37 -29.48 25.65 -44.37
C MET A 37 -29.38 26.45 -43.06
N THR A 38 -29.84 25.89 -41.94
CA THR A 38 -29.82 26.54 -40.65
C THR A 38 -29.17 25.62 -39.62
N GLY A 39 -28.16 26.12 -38.91
CA GLY A 39 -27.53 25.44 -37.80
C GLY A 39 -28.47 25.31 -36.59
N VAL A 40 -28.56 24.13 -35.99
CA VAL A 40 -29.51 23.83 -34.92
C VAL A 40 -28.80 23.55 -33.59
N GLY A 41 -27.61 22.95 -33.66
CA GLY A 41 -26.83 22.63 -32.48
C GLY A 41 -25.57 21.84 -32.79
N GLY A 42 -24.80 21.56 -31.77
CA GLY A 42 -23.59 20.76 -31.88
C GLY A 42 -23.29 20.02 -30.60
N THR A 43 -22.51 18.98 -30.72
CA THR A 43 -21.96 18.19 -29.58
C THR A 43 -20.60 17.64 -29.96
N VAL A 44 -19.94 17.00 -29.01
CA VAL A 44 -18.64 16.36 -29.22
C VAL A 44 -18.68 14.93 -28.73
N THR A 45 -17.85 14.07 -29.32
CA THR A 45 -17.62 12.71 -28.82
C THR A 45 -16.18 12.29 -29.11
N ASN A 46 -15.64 11.38 -28.26
CA ASN A 46 -14.37 10.74 -28.53
C ASN A 46 -14.57 9.46 -29.35
N VAL A 47 -13.79 9.31 -30.42
CA VAL A 47 -13.79 8.13 -31.28
C VAL A 47 -12.45 7.38 -31.11
N PHE A 48 -12.53 6.08 -30.88
CA PHE A 48 -11.38 5.20 -30.79
C PHE A 48 -11.50 4.08 -31.80
N ILE A 49 -10.36 3.70 -32.40
CA ILE A 49 -10.27 2.49 -33.22
C ILE A 49 -9.59 1.44 -32.37
N GLY A 50 -10.31 0.35 -32.06
CA GLY A 50 -9.88 -0.68 -31.13
C GLY A 50 -10.45 -0.50 -29.72
N LYS A 51 -9.75 -1.03 -28.71
CA LYS A 51 -10.18 -0.90 -27.30
C LYS A 51 -9.80 0.49 -26.75
N ARG A 52 -10.71 1.09 -26.00
CA ARG A 52 -10.43 2.32 -25.27
C ARG A 52 -9.40 2.06 -24.16
N PRO A 53 -8.58 3.05 -23.75
CA PRO A 53 -7.62 2.88 -22.68
C PRO A 53 -8.23 2.31 -21.38
N GLU A 54 -9.46 2.72 -21.04
CA GLU A 54 -10.19 2.23 -19.88
C GLU A 54 -10.66 0.77 -19.98
N ASP A 55 -10.76 0.22 -21.21
CA ASP A 55 -11.10 -1.18 -21.48
C ASP A 55 -9.85 -2.09 -21.44
N LEU A 56 -8.66 -1.50 -21.42
CA LEU A 56 -7.40 -2.23 -21.30
C LEU A 56 -7.07 -2.46 -19.83
N LYS A 57 -6.58 -3.66 -19.54
CA LYS A 57 -6.14 -3.99 -18.16
C LYS A 57 -4.73 -3.47 -17.91
N PRO A 58 -4.46 -2.89 -16.73
CA PRO A 58 -3.10 -2.62 -16.32
C PRO A 58 -2.33 -3.92 -16.14
N SER A 59 -1.02 -3.88 -16.30
CA SER A 59 -0.15 -5.03 -16.07
C SER A 59 1.18 -4.63 -15.44
N GLY A 60 1.85 -5.60 -14.85
CA GLY A 60 3.15 -5.49 -14.23
C GLY A 60 3.54 -6.82 -13.60
N THR A 61 4.78 -6.95 -13.20
CA THR A 61 5.30 -8.10 -12.46
C THR A 61 5.78 -7.65 -11.10
N VAL A 62 5.49 -8.42 -10.05
CA VAL A 62 6.02 -8.18 -8.72
C VAL A 62 6.99 -9.28 -8.34
N THR A 63 8.14 -8.90 -7.82
CA THR A 63 9.17 -9.80 -7.28
C THR A 63 9.50 -9.41 -5.85
N ILE A 64 9.87 -10.40 -5.06
CA ILE A 64 10.36 -10.18 -3.70
C ILE A 64 11.88 -10.20 -3.74
N GLU A 65 12.49 -9.18 -3.15
CA GLU A 65 13.93 -9.01 -3.05
C GLU A 65 14.32 -8.73 -1.59
N ASN A 66 15.61 -8.90 -1.25
CA ASN A 66 16.15 -8.56 0.05
C ASN A 66 15.38 -9.14 1.23
N ASN A 67 14.81 -10.36 1.10
CA ASN A 67 14.11 -11.03 2.19
C ASN A 67 15.13 -11.39 3.29
N ASN A 68 15.09 -10.61 4.37
CA ASN A 68 16.08 -10.64 5.44
C ASN A 68 15.47 -11.19 6.74
N SER A 69 15.81 -12.42 7.07
CA SER A 69 15.33 -13.10 8.28
C SER A 69 15.87 -12.51 9.58
N SER A 70 16.98 -11.76 9.57
CA SER A 70 17.51 -11.13 10.79
C SER A 70 16.65 -9.95 11.25
N THR A 71 16.05 -9.24 10.27
CA THR A 71 15.24 -8.05 10.55
C THR A 71 13.76 -8.27 10.31
N GLY A 72 13.36 -9.35 9.63
CA GLY A 72 11.98 -9.60 9.20
C GLY A 72 11.53 -8.58 8.16
N THR A 73 12.42 -8.21 7.22
CA THR A 73 12.13 -7.22 6.18
C THR A 73 12.27 -7.82 4.80
N PHE A 74 11.48 -7.33 3.85
CA PHE A 74 11.63 -7.65 2.43
C PHE A 74 11.24 -6.46 1.56
N ASP A 75 11.71 -6.46 0.32
CA ASP A 75 11.32 -5.49 -0.69
C ASP A 75 10.35 -6.12 -1.69
N ALA A 76 9.23 -5.47 -1.92
CA ALA A 76 8.37 -5.76 -3.06
C ALA A 76 8.72 -4.82 -4.21
N VAL A 77 9.12 -5.39 -5.35
CA VAL A 77 9.58 -4.63 -6.52
C VAL A 77 8.69 -4.91 -7.71
N VAL A 78 8.07 -3.85 -8.24
CA VAL A 78 7.15 -3.93 -9.39
C VAL A 78 7.89 -3.46 -10.64
N ARG A 79 7.90 -4.32 -11.67
CA ARG A 79 8.53 -4.07 -12.98
C ARG A 79 7.54 -4.25 -14.12
N ASN A 80 7.96 -3.89 -15.34
CA ASN A 80 7.15 -3.99 -16.55
C ASN A 80 5.80 -3.29 -16.40
N VAL A 81 5.82 -2.11 -15.80
CA VAL A 81 4.63 -1.35 -15.43
C VAL A 81 3.95 -0.79 -16.67
N VAL A 82 2.72 -1.25 -16.94
CA VAL A 82 1.86 -0.73 -18.01
C VAL A 82 0.54 -0.29 -17.40
N SER A 83 0.21 0.99 -17.57
CA SER A 83 -1.07 1.58 -17.15
C SER A 83 -1.68 2.34 -18.31
N PRO A 84 -2.65 1.73 -19.05
CA PRO A 84 -3.24 2.33 -20.25
C PRO A 84 -3.93 3.66 -19.99
N THR A 85 -4.48 3.87 -18.80
CA THR A 85 -5.15 5.11 -18.37
C THR A 85 -4.20 6.11 -17.66
N GLY A 86 -2.89 5.90 -17.82
CA GLY A 86 -1.87 6.65 -17.10
C GLY A 86 -1.66 6.14 -15.67
N LEU A 87 -0.51 6.46 -15.09
CA LEU A 87 -0.11 6.03 -13.75
C LEU A 87 0.14 7.25 -12.87
N LYS A 88 -0.53 7.32 -11.73
CA LYS A 88 -0.32 8.32 -10.69
C LYS A 88 0.47 7.75 -9.52
N GLU A 89 0.09 6.56 -9.05
CA GLU A 89 0.72 5.90 -7.90
C GLU A 89 0.74 4.38 -8.08
N VAL A 90 1.74 3.73 -7.48
CA VAL A 90 1.79 2.29 -7.27
C VAL A 90 1.61 2.03 -5.78
N LEU A 91 0.58 1.28 -5.41
CA LEU A 91 0.28 0.88 -4.05
C LEU A 91 0.49 -0.62 -3.89
N ILE A 92 1.13 -1.00 -2.80
CA ILE A 92 1.44 -2.39 -2.47
C ILE A 92 0.80 -2.72 -1.10
N PRO A 93 -0.49 -3.08 -1.06
CA PRO A 93 -1.09 -3.60 0.16
C PRO A 93 -0.48 -4.95 0.51
N SER A 94 -0.07 -5.12 1.75
CA SER A 94 0.48 -6.36 2.27
C SER A 94 -0.07 -6.66 3.66
N TRP A 95 -0.14 -7.94 4.01
CA TRP A 95 -0.59 -8.42 5.31
C TRP A 95 -0.07 -9.84 5.57
N SER A 96 0.05 -10.22 6.86
CA SER A 96 0.35 -11.59 7.25
C SER A 96 -0.89 -12.49 7.07
N VAL A 97 -0.69 -13.69 6.57
CA VAL A 97 -1.80 -14.64 6.37
C VAL A 97 -2.37 -15.12 7.71
N ALA A 98 -1.54 -15.16 8.76
CA ALA A 98 -1.89 -15.73 10.06
C ALA A 98 -3.09 -15.06 10.76
N GLY A 99 -3.24 -13.72 10.61
CA GLY A 99 -4.34 -12.95 11.18
C GLY A 99 -5.37 -12.49 10.14
N GLY A 100 -5.32 -12.99 8.90
CA GLY A 100 -6.10 -12.44 7.79
C GLY A 100 -5.64 -11.03 7.46
N GLN A 101 -6.57 -10.10 7.25
CA GLN A 101 -6.22 -8.71 6.92
C GLN A 101 -6.22 -7.78 8.16
N ASP A 102 -6.03 -8.33 9.36
CA ASP A 102 -6.07 -7.56 10.60
C ASP A 102 -4.84 -6.64 10.80
N ASP A 103 -3.79 -6.87 10.00
CA ASP A 103 -2.55 -6.09 9.93
C ASP A 103 -2.28 -5.50 8.54
N LEU A 104 -3.32 -5.36 7.69
CA LEU A 104 -3.22 -4.82 6.34
C LEU A 104 -2.66 -3.39 6.31
N ILE A 105 -1.56 -3.19 5.57
CA ILE A 105 -0.96 -1.87 5.32
C ILE A 105 -0.86 -1.63 3.81
N TRP A 106 -1.24 -0.43 3.39
CA TRP A 106 -1.12 0.06 2.01
C TRP A 106 0.19 0.83 1.84
N HIS A 107 1.24 0.17 1.35
CA HIS A 107 2.52 0.81 1.12
C HIS A 107 2.51 1.56 -0.21
N LYS A 108 2.92 2.83 -0.20
CA LYS A 108 3.18 3.60 -1.42
C LYS A 108 4.57 3.26 -1.91
N ALA A 109 4.67 2.69 -3.11
CA ALA A 109 5.96 2.34 -3.71
C ALA A 109 6.66 3.56 -4.31
N THR A 110 7.97 3.62 -4.14
CA THR A 110 8.83 4.67 -4.69
C THR A 110 9.39 4.25 -6.04
N ARG A 111 9.27 5.14 -7.04
CA ARG A 111 9.87 4.91 -8.37
C ARG A 111 11.38 4.95 -8.28
N GLN A 112 12.02 3.94 -8.88
CA GLN A 112 13.47 3.80 -8.94
C GLN A 112 14.02 4.38 -10.25
N ALA A 113 15.36 4.55 -10.32
CA ALA A 113 16.05 5.07 -11.52
C ALA A 113 15.87 4.15 -12.74
N ASP A 114 15.73 2.84 -12.53
CA ASP A 114 15.50 1.83 -13.58
C ASP A 114 14.05 1.77 -14.05
N GLY A 115 13.17 2.62 -13.52
CA GLY A 115 11.74 2.67 -13.84
C GLY A 115 10.87 1.69 -13.05
N SER A 116 11.45 0.81 -12.22
CA SER A 116 10.71 -0.04 -11.30
C SER A 116 10.12 0.76 -10.14
N TYR A 117 9.25 0.12 -9.35
CA TYR A 117 8.67 0.69 -8.13
C TYR A 117 8.97 -0.24 -6.97
N ARG A 118 9.44 0.31 -5.85
CA ARG A 118 9.87 -0.46 -4.68
C ARG A 118 9.16 0.03 -3.42
N ALA A 119 8.73 -0.92 -2.59
CA ALA A 119 8.34 -0.70 -1.21
C ALA A 119 9.06 -1.70 -0.31
N THR A 120 9.61 -1.23 0.81
CA THR A 120 10.17 -2.09 1.86
C THR A 120 9.09 -2.36 2.90
N ILE A 121 8.79 -3.62 3.13
CA ILE A 121 7.82 -4.12 4.10
C ILE A 121 8.58 -4.67 5.31
N LYS A 122 8.09 -4.39 6.51
CA LYS A 122 8.71 -4.83 7.77
C LYS A 122 7.72 -5.59 8.62
N ALA A 123 8.06 -6.76 9.10
CA ALA A 123 7.22 -7.54 10.00
C ALA A 123 6.85 -6.76 11.28
N SER A 124 7.73 -5.83 11.73
CA SER A 124 7.45 -4.95 12.89
C SER A 124 6.22 -4.07 12.70
N ASP A 125 5.91 -3.68 11.47
CA ASP A 125 4.74 -2.86 11.14
C ASP A 125 3.46 -3.71 11.08
N HIS A 126 3.62 -5.04 10.92
CA HIS A 126 2.58 -6.06 10.86
C HIS A 126 2.54 -6.91 12.15
N LYS A 127 2.46 -6.26 13.32
CA LYS A 127 2.38 -6.90 14.65
C LYS A 127 3.52 -7.91 14.93
N ASN A 128 4.68 -7.74 14.31
CA ASN A 128 5.79 -8.71 14.29
C ASN A 128 5.41 -10.11 13.79
N SER A 129 4.35 -10.24 13.00
CA SER A 129 3.94 -11.50 12.41
C SER A 129 5.06 -12.10 11.55
N VAL A 130 5.17 -13.41 11.57
CA VAL A 130 6.09 -14.20 10.73
C VAL A 130 5.27 -15.24 9.98
N GLY A 131 5.88 -15.87 8.97
CA GLY A 131 5.21 -16.80 8.09
C GLY A 131 4.84 -16.16 6.75
N GLN A 132 3.80 -16.66 6.11
CA GLN A 132 3.40 -16.22 4.78
C GLN A 132 2.73 -14.85 4.81
N TYR A 133 3.16 -13.98 3.90
CA TYR A 133 2.55 -12.68 3.61
C TYR A 133 1.94 -12.69 2.21
N GLN A 134 0.77 -12.08 2.11
CA GLN A 134 0.18 -11.67 0.82
C GLN A 134 0.69 -10.29 0.45
N VAL A 135 1.05 -10.13 -0.82
CA VAL A 135 1.57 -8.87 -1.38
C VAL A 135 0.83 -8.61 -2.68
N HIS A 136 -0.11 -7.67 -2.67
CA HIS A 136 -0.85 -7.27 -3.85
C HIS A 136 -0.26 -6.01 -4.47
N VAL A 137 -0.53 -5.78 -5.75
CA VAL A 137 -0.15 -4.57 -6.47
C VAL A 137 -1.39 -3.92 -7.05
N HIS A 138 -1.56 -2.64 -6.76
CA HIS A 138 -2.61 -1.81 -7.31
C HIS A 138 -2.01 -0.54 -7.92
N TYR A 139 -2.58 -0.10 -9.03
CA TYR A 139 -2.27 1.22 -9.61
C TYR A 139 -3.39 2.20 -9.33
N ILE A 140 -3.02 3.44 -9.05
CA ILE A 140 -3.92 4.59 -9.10
C ILE A 140 -3.68 5.28 -10.44
N ASP A 141 -4.71 5.37 -11.26
CA ASP A 141 -4.63 6.05 -12.56
C ASP A 141 -4.79 7.58 -12.44
N GLN A 142 -4.68 8.29 -13.56
CA GLN A 142 -4.80 9.76 -13.59
C GLN A 142 -6.20 10.26 -13.17
N GLU A 143 -7.23 9.41 -13.24
CA GLU A 143 -8.59 9.70 -12.80
C GLU A 143 -8.83 9.33 -11.31
N ASN A 144 -7.77 8.96 -10.56
CA ASN A 144 -7.82 8.46 -9.18
C ASN A 144 -8.59 7.14 -9.01
N LYS A 145 -8.77 6.37 -10.07
CA LYS A 145 -9.34 5.03 -9.97
C LYS A 145 -8.26 4.03 -9.56
N ARG A 146 -8.59 3.20 -8.57
CA ARG A 146 -7.72 2.11 -8.13
C ARG A 146 -7.98 0.86 -8.96
N ARG A 147 -6.92 0.27 -9.52
CA ARG A 147 -6.96 -0.92 -10.36
C ARG A 147 -6.04 -1.99 -9.81
N TYR A 148 -6.59 -3.17 -9.56
CA TYR A 148 -5.79 -4.35 -9.23
C TYR A 148 -4.93 -4.76 -10.44
N VAL A 149 -3.69 -5.19 -10.18
CA VAL A 149 -2.71 -5.54 -11.23
C VAL A 149 -2.25 -6.98 -11.11
N THR A 150 -1.67 -7.35 -9.99
CA THR A 150 -1.07 -8.67 -9.74
C THR A 150 -0.84 -8.87 -8.24
N GLU A 151 -0.42 -10.06 -7.86
CA GLU A 151 -0.08 -10.41 -6.49
C GLU A 151 1.07 -11.41 -6.43
N THR A 152 1.67 -11.56 -5.27
CA THR A 152 2.64 -12.59 -4.93
C THR A 152 2.57 -12.92 -3.45
N VAL A 153 3.27 -13.97 -3.04
CA VAL A 153 3.44 -14.34 -1.64
C VAL A 153 4.91 -14.37 -1.27
N VAL A 154 5.19 -14.17 0.01
CA VAL A 154 6.55 -14.31 0.55
C VAL A 154 6.50 -14.96 1.93
N GLU A 155 7.46 -15.82 2.22
CA GLU A 155 7.67 -16.37 3.56
C GLU A 155 8.60 -15.45 4.33
N VAL A 156 8.07 -14.81 5.38
CA VAL A 156 8.83 -13.92 6.25
C VAL A 156 9.26 -14.67 7.49
N GLN A 157 10.55 -14.73 7.70
CA GLN A 157 11.17 -15.29 8.91
C GLN A 157 11.89 -14.18 9.65
N LYS A 158 12.02 -14.33 10.97
CA LYS A 158 12.80 -13.45 11.83
C LYS A 158 13.62 -14.32 12.77
N SER A 159 14.93 -14.28 12.62
CA SER A 159 15.84 -15.18 13.35
C SER A 159 16.33 -14.60 14.67
N THR A 160 16.25 -13.28 14.87
CA THR A 160 16.73 -12.59 16.07
C THR A 160 15.59 -12.13 16.97
N PRO A 161 15.70 -12.28 18.30
CA PRO A 161 14.78 -11.65 19.24
C PRO A 161 14.81 -10.13 19.11
N THR A 162 13.65 -9.48 19.29
CA THR A 162 13.53 -8.02 19.28
C THR A 162 12.52 -7.56 20.31
N ALA A 163 12.71 -6.34 20.80
CA ALA A 163 11.76 -5.60 21.62
C ALA A 163 12.00 -4.11 21.48
N THR A 164 11.04 -3.31 21.92
CA THR A 164 11.15 -1.85 22.08
C THR A 164 11.05 -1.54 23.58
N ILE A 165 11.97 -0.76 24.11
CA ILE A 165 11.99 -0.35 25.51
C ILE A 165 11.67 1.14 25.57
N THR A 166 10.73 1.50 26.45
CA THR A 166 10.38 2.90 26.75
C THR A 166 10.29 3.13 28.25
N ILE A 167 10.69 4.31 28.70
CA ILE A 167 10.56 4.71 30.09
C ILE A 167 9.33 5.60 30.24
N GLN A 168 8.51 5.30 31.26
CA GLN A 168 7.34 6.08 31.62
C GLN A 168 7.35 6.39 33.13
N ASN A 169 6.50 7.32 33.54
CA ASN A 169 6.27 7.66 34.94
C ASN A 169 7.57 7.92 35.75
N ASN A 170 8.57 8.51 35.08
CA ASN A 170 9.82 8.86 35.76
C ASN A 170 9.54 9.95 36.82
N ASN A 171 9.53 9.54 38.08
CA ASN A 171 9.24 10.39 39.22
C ASN A 171 10.51 10.65 40.04
N LYS A 172 11.06 11.85 39.89
CA LYS A 172 12.27 12.29 40.55
C LYS A 172 12.12 12.50 42.07
N ASP A 173 10.88 12.65 42.60
CA ASP A 173 10.64 12.94 44.02
C ASP A 173 10.73 11.69 44.85
N ASN A 174 10.48 10.52 44.29
CA ASN A 174 10.56 9.24 44.96
C ASN A 174 11.53 8.24 44.32
N GLY A 175 12.22 8.65 43.25
CA GLY A 175 13.20 7.82 42.54
C GLY A 175 12.58 6.60 41.87
N THR A 176 11.36 6.70 41.32
CA THR A 176 10.69 5.60 40.62
C THR A 176 10.51 5.85 39.15
N PHE A 177 10.52 4.80 38.34
CA PHE A 177 10.15 4.85 36.94
C PHE A 177 9.59 3.50 36.47
N ASP A 178 8.81 3.52 35.42
CA ASP A 178 8.29 2.32 34.76
C ASP A 178 9.07 2.03 33.49
N VAL A 179 9.50 0.79 33.33
CA VAL A 179 10.06 0.26 32.07
C VAL A 179 8.94 -0.49 31.35
N ILE A 180 8.58 0.00 30.17
CA ILE A 180 7.60 -0.65 29.29
C ILE A 180 8.33 -1.32 28.15
N ILE A 181 8.07 -2.60 27.92
CA ILE A 181 8.65 -3.38 26.84
C ILE A 181 7.52 -3.77 25.90
N SER A 182 7.59 -3.31 24.65
CA SER A 182 6.63 -3.58 23.59
C SER A 182 7.30 -4.27 22.39
N ASN A 183 6.50 -4.73 21.43
CA ASN A 183 6.99 -5.40 20.22
C ASN A 183 7.92 -6.59 20.53
N VAL A 184 7.63 -7.29 21.62
CA VAL A 184 8.44 -8.42 22.09
C VAL A 184 8.28 -9.60 21.12
N TYR A 185 9.38 -10.01 20.51
CA TYR A 185 9.44 -11.15 19.60
C TYR A 185 10.67 -12.02 19.89
N SER A 186 10.47 -13.32 19.84
CA SER A 186 11.55 -14.32 19.79
C SER A 186 11.14 -15.49 18.90
N PRO A 187 11.99 -15.96 17.96
CA PRO A 187 11.67 -17.09 17.09
C PRO A 187 11.42 -18.40 17.85
N LYS A 188 11.91 -18.49 19.10
CA LYS A 188 11.72 -19.65 19.98
C LYS A 188 10.64 -19.43 21.05
N GLY A 189 9.87 -18.34 20.93
CA GLY A 189 8.91 -17.89 21.94
C GLY A 189 9.61 -17.15 23.10
N VAL A 190 8.80 -16.49 23.94
CA VAL A 190 9.24 -15.77 25.13
C VAL A 190 8.57 -16.40 26.34
N ARG A 191 9.36 -16.93 27.26
CA ARG A 191 8.86 -17.47 28.52
C ARG A 191 8.73 -16.36 29.56
N THR A 192 9.81 -15.58 29.75
CA THR A 192 9.88 -14.46 30.69
C THR A 192 10.63 -13.31 30.05
N VAL A 193 10.35 -12.08 30.49
CA VAL A 193 11.10 -10.88 30.11
C VAL A 193 11.83 -10.39 31.36
N GLN A 194 13.15 -10.35 31.30
CA GLN A 194 14.01 -9.92 32.40
C GLN A 194 14.57 -8.53 32.08
N VAL A 195 14.56 -7.67 33.09
CA VAL A 195 14.97 -6.26 32.96
C VAL A 195 16.05 -6.00 34.05
N PRO A 196 17.33 -6.26 33.75
CA PRO A 196 18.41 -5.87 34.63
C PRO A 196 18.57 -4.35 34.59
N THR A 197 18.68 -3.74 35.75
CA THR A 197 18.95 -2.29 35.92
C THR A 197 20.05 -2.06 36.94
N TRP A 198 20.82 -1.04 36.72
CA TRP A 198 21.87 -0.57 37.61
C TRP A 198 22.10 0.94 37.43
N SER A 199 22.69 1.61 38.38
CA SER A 199 23.18 3.00 38.23
C SER A 199 24.56 3.01 37.55
N GLU A 200 24.88 4.08 36.81
CA GLU A 200 26.25 4.23 36.29
C GLU A 200 27.30 4.54 37.36
N VAL A 201 26.84 4.92 38.54
CA VAL A 201 27.71 5.23 39.68
C VAL A 201 28.27 3.93 40.21
N ASN A 202 29.61 3.78 40.24
CA ASN A 202 30.33 2.58 40.65
C ASN A 202 30.09 1.31 39.78
N GLY A 203 29.60 1.48 38.56
CA GLY A 203 29.38 0.35 37.65
C GLY A 203 28.14 -0.49 37.99
N GLN A 204 28.26 -1.79 37.97
CA GLN A 204 27.15 -2.73 38.23
C GLN A 204 27.11 -3.24 39.66
N ASP A 205 27.56 -2.48 40.64
CA ASP A 205 27.59 -2.91 42.07
C ASP A 205 26.18 -3.00 42.68
N ASP A 206 25.18 -2.27 42.08
CA ASP A 206 23.77 -2.26 42.45
C ASP A 206 22.86 -2.98 41.45
N LEU A 207 23.41 -3.88 40.63
CA LEU A 207 22.65 -4.59 39.57
C LEU A 207 21.51 -5.43 40.17
N THR A 208 20.29 -5.06 39.84
CA THR A 208 19.07 -5.77 40.21
C THR A 208 18.35 -6.31 38.97
N TRP A 209 17.92 -7.59 39.02
CA TRP A 209 17.18 -8.26 37.96
C TRP A 209 15.68 -8.28 38.28
N TYR A 210 14.90 -7.61 37.47
CA TYR A 210 13.44 -7.61 37.58
C TYR A 210 12.80 -8.51 36.52
N GLU A 211 11.76 -9.27 36.92
CA GLU A 211 10.89 -9.96 35.95
C GLU A 211 9.72 -9.08 35.61
N ALA A 212 9.57 -8.78 34.30
CA ALA A 212 8.51 -7.90 33.80
C ALA A 212 7.16 -8.64 33.72
N THR A 213 6.11 -8.01 34.21
CA THR A 213 4.75 -8.53 34.20
C THR A 213 4.06 -8.22 32.87
N ARG A 214 3.51 -9.25 32.22
CA ARG A 214 2.75 -9.10 30.98
C ARG A 214 1.43 -8.39 31.26
N GLN A 215 1.13 -7.35 30.46
CA GLN A 215 -0.08 -6.54 30.52
C GLN A 215 -1.17 -7.09 29.57
N SER A 216 -2.41 -6.64 29.75
CA SER A 216 -3.55 -7.04 28.90
C SER A 216 -3.44 -6.60 27.44
N ASP A 217 -2.67 -5.54 27.19
CA ASP A 217 -2.39 -5.02 25.82
C ASP A 217 -1.22 -5.74 25.14
N GLY A 218 -0.65 -6.76 25.79
CA GLY A 218 0.47 -7.54 25.28
C GLY A 218 1.86 -6.96 25.54
N THR A 219 1.97 -5.76 26.14
CA THR A 219 3.24 -5.20 26.61
C THR A 219 3.70 -5.90 27.90
N TYR A 220 4.94 -5.63 28.31
CA TYR A 220 5.47 -6.03 29.60
C TYR A 220 5.90 -4.80 30.38
N LYS A 221 5.70 -4.82 31.68
CA LYS A 221 5.99 -3.70 32.56
C LYS A 221 6.79 -4.12 33.80
N VAL A 222 7.74 -3.29 34.17
CA VAL A 222 8.43 -3.29 35.45
C VAL A 222 8.39 -1.91 36.07
N SER A 223 8.12 -1.80 37.34
CA SER A 223 8.32 -0.58 38.11
C SER A 223 9.63 -0.70 38.88
N VAL A 224 10.55 0.20 38.61
CA VAL A 224 11.88 0.26 39.23
C VAL A 224 11.91 1.36 40.28
N LYS A 225 12.59 1.12 41.39
CA LYS A 225 12.76 2.10 42.46
C LYS A 225 14.23 2.22 42.81
N ALA A 226 14.76 3.42 42.92
CA ALA A 226 16.16 3.68 43.17
C ALA A 226 16.66 3.20 44.52
N SER A 227 15.74 2.80 45.41
CA SER A 227 16.10 2.23 46.72
C SER A 227 16.26 0.72 46.73
N ASP A 228 15.95 0.05 45.65
CA ASP A 228 16.04 -1.39 45.49
C ASP A 228 17.44 -1.79 44.97
#